data_246d63a1140a295993d4fc59f746befc
#
_entry.id   246d63a1140a295993d4fc59f746befc
#
_cell.length_a   1.000
_cell.length_b   1.000
_cell.length_c   1.000
_cell.angle_alpha   90.00
_cell.angle_beta   90.00
_cell.angle_gamma   90.00
#
_symmetry.space_group_name_H-M   'P 1'
#
loop_
_entity.id
_entity.type
_entity.pdbx_description
1 polymer ?
#
loop_
_entity_poly.entity_id
_entity_poly.type
_entity_poly.pdbx_seq_one_letter_code
_entity_poly.pdbx_strand_id
1 'polypeptide(L)'
;MASADGDAEASEQDSDEFPVPELRERAEACAARLREAGEFLLCSHIDADGLTSAAVATAAFERAGFDFETAFFKQLDADAVASIAATDYDVVCFTDFGSGQLDVIAPHEEAGEFVPVIADHHQPADAETEFHLNPLLEGLDGASELSGAGASYLLARALGDAADTDNRDLAALAVVGAVGDMQDGDGGLSGANEGLVADAVAAGALEEVTDLALYGRQTRPLPKLLEYASDARIPGISNDQAGAVEFLSELDVPMKDADGEWRRWVDLDADERRTVASALIRRAVSSGVPSERVDSLVATTYVLADEEPGTELRDVSEFSTLLNATARYERADVGLAVCLGDRDEALDRARTLLRNHRRNLSEGLQWVTNEGVEREEHVQWFDAGTRIRETIVGIVAGMAVGADGVSARKPIVAFADKGDGETKVSARGSGFLVREGLDLSAVMREASRAVGGDGGGHDVAAGATIPADEREAFIAAVDELVGEQISGE
;
A
#
# COMPACT_ATOMS: atom_id res chain seq x y z
N MET A 1 3.41 52.58 -24.37
CA MET A 1 2.04 52.11 -24.67
C MET A 1 2.15 50.92 -25.58
N ALA A 2 2.00 49.74 -25.02
CA ALA A 2 1.50 48.51 -25.63
C ALA A 2 1.43 47.51 -24.48
N SER A 3 0.25 47.36 -23.99
CA SER A 3 -0.16 46.32 -23.05
C SER A 3 -0.02 44.94 -23.74
N ALA A 4 0.63 44.03 -23.08
CA ALA A 4 0.54 42.62 -23.40
C ALA A 4 -0.18 41.94 -22.21
N ASP A 5 -1.51 41.99 -22.27
CA ASP A 5 -2.37 41.08 -21.57
C ASP A 5 -2.24 39.74 -22.31
N GLY A 6 -1.50 38.82 -21.72
CA GLY A 6 -1.49 37.42 -22.09
C GLY A 6 -2.46 36.70 -21.16
N ASP A 7 -3.70 36.60 -21.62
CA ASP A 7 -4.69 35.72 -21.05
C ASP A 7 -4.13 34.28 -21.08
N ALA A 8 -3.81 33.75 -19.89
CA ALA A 8 -3.69 32.33 -19.67
C ALA A 8 -5.14 31.80 -19.64
N GLU A 9 -5.68 31.48 -20.81
CA GLU A 9 -6.79 30.54 -20.92
C GLU A 9 -6.27 29.18 -20.39
N ALA A 10 -6.48 28.94 -19.11
CA ALA A 10 -6.55 27.58 -18.61
C ALA A 10 -7.66 26.90 -19.43
N SER A 11 -7.28 25.93 -20.25
CA SER A 11 -8.22 25.07 -20.94
C SER A 11 -9.12 24.47 -19.87
N GLU A 12 -10.42 24.81 -19.90
CA GLU A 12 -11.48 23.98 -19.36
C GLU A 12 -11.43 22.67 -20.17
N GLN A 13 -10.51 21.77 -19.78
CA GLN A 13 -10.52 20.40 -20.26
C GLN A 13 -11.81 19.79 -19.74
N ASP A 14 -12.52 19.20 -20.65
CA ASP A 14 -13.85 18.61 -20.56
C ASP A 14 -13.93 17.72 -19.30
N SER A 15 -14.48 18.24 -18.20
CA SER A 15 -14.63 17.56 -16.91
C SER A 15 -15.62 16.38 -16.95
N ASP A 16 -16.05 16.00 -18.14
CA ASP A 16 -17.05 14.96 -18.42
C ASP A 16 -16.46 13.70 -19.09
N GLU A 17 -15.15 13.70 -19.38
CA GLU A 17 -14.48 12.53 -19.96
C GLU A 17 -14.24 11.47 -18.88
N PHE A 18 -14.43 10.18 -19.25
CA PHE A 18 -14.17 9.06 -18.34
C PHE A 18 -12.67 8.98 -18.03
N PRO A 19 -12.24 8.86 -16.75
CA PRO A 19 -10.84 9.08 -16.33
C PRO A 19 -9.83 8.11 -16.95
N VAL A 20 -10.27 6.91 -17.35
CA VAL A 20 -9.48 5.90 -18.07
C VAL A 20 -10.32 5.36 -19.22
N PRO A 21 -10.30 6.00 -20.40
CA PRO A 21 -11.17 5.67 -21.52
C PRO A 21 -11.08 4.21 -21.97
N GLU A 22 -9.90 3.59 -21.87
CA GLU A 22 -9.64 2.21 -22.26
C GLU A 22 -10.46 1.21 -21.44
N LEU A 23 -10.76 1.53 -20.20
CA LEU A 23 -11.50 0.67 -19.26
C LEU A 23 -12.99 0.98 -19.18
N ARG A 24 -13.47 2.01 -19.90
CA ARG A 24 -14.87 2.47 -19.84
C ARG A 24 -15.88 1.35 -20.12
N GLU A 25 -15.70 0.61 -21.22
CA GLU A 25 -16.64 -0.42 -21.65
C GLU A 25 -16.76 -1.53 -20.59
N ARG A 26 -15.65 -1.94 -19.97
CA ARG A 26 -15.63 -2.93 -18.90
C ARG A 26 -16.31 -2.42 -17.63
N ALA A 27 -16.05 -1.19 -17.25
CA ALA A 27 -16.67 -0.56 -16.09
C ALA A 27 -18.20 -0.43 -16.28
N GLU A 28 -18.65 -0.02 -17.46
CA GLU A 28 -20.08 0.08 -17.80
C GLU A 28 -20.77 -1.31 -17.79
N ALA A 29 -20.10 -2.36 -18.28
CA ALA A 29 -20.64 -3.74 -18.24
C ALA A 29 -20.78 -4.24 -16.80
N CYS A 30 -19.76 -4.06 -15.96
CA CYS A 30 -19.80 -4.40 -14.54
C CYS A 30 -20.92 -3.61 -13.80
N ALA A 31 -21.00 -2.30 -14.04
CA ALA A 31 -22.04 -1.44 -13.47
C ALA A 31 -23.45 -1.87 -13.90
N ALA A 32 -23.64 -2.23 -15.17
CA ALA A 32 -24.92 -2.71 -15.68
C ALA A 32 -25.34 -4.02 -14.99
N ARG A 33 -24.40 -4.95 -14.79
CA ARG A 33 -24.68 -6.23 -14.11
C ARG A 33 -25.10 -6.03 -12.65
N LEU A 34 -24.42 -5.14 -11.91
CA LEU A 34 -24.79 -4.82 -10.52
C LEU A 34 -26.17 -4.15 -10.44
N ARG A 35 -26.51 -3.28 -11.39
CA ARG A 35 -27.85 -2.64 -11.44
C ARG A 35 -28.99 -3.62 -11.74
N GLU A 36 -28.70 -4.73 -12.41
CA GLU A 36 -29.65 -5.80 -12.64
C GLU A 36 -29.82 -6.74 -11.45
N ALA A 37 -28.86 -6.75 -10.52
CA ALA A 37 -28.95 -7.51 -9.29
C ALA A 37 -29.94 -6.85 -8.33
N GLY A 38 -30.73 -7.64 -7.63
CA GLY A 38 -31.62 -7.13 -6.57
C GLY A 38 -30.86 -6.88 -5.28
N GLU A 39 -29.97 -7.81 -4.96
CA GLU A 39 -29.10 -7.83 -3.77
C GLU A 39 -27.80 -8.54 -4.16
N PHE A 40 -26.68 -8.16 -3.57
CA PHE A 40 -25.39 -8.79 -3.86
C PHE A 40 -24.41 -8.69 -2.67
N LEU A 41 -23.37 -9.52 -2.70
CA LEU A 41 -22.29 -9.51 -1.73
C LEU A 41 -21.09 -8.72 -2.28
N LEU A 42 -20.57 -7.75 -1.52
CA LEU A 42 -19.30 -7.10 -1.76
C LEU A 42 -18.21 -7.82 -0.99
N CYS A 43 -17.26 -8.41 -1.69
CA CYS A 43 -16.07 -9.02 -1.10
C CYS A 43 -14.85 -8.18 -1.40
N SER A 44 -14.01 -7.86 -0.39
CA SER A 44 -12.81 -7.05 -0.58
C SER A 44 -11.62 -7.56 0.23
N HIS A 45 -10.42 -7.22 -0.23
CA HIS A 45 -9.19 -7.47 0.49
C HIS A 45 -9.08 -6.56 1.73
N ILE A 46 -8.21 -6.90 2.68
CA ILE A 46 -8.14 -6.23 3.99
C ILE A 46 -7.09 -5.13 4.10
N ASP A 47 -6.17 -4.98 3.14
CA ASP A 47 -5.11 -3.96 3.20
C ASP A 47 -5.61 -2.55 2.81
N ALA A 48 -4.70 -1.58 2.68
CA ALA A 48 -5.13 -0.21 2.43
C ALA A 48 -5.83 -0.05 1.07
N ASP A 49 -5.37 -0.76 0.03
CA ASP A 49 -6.01 -0.73 -1.28
C ASP A 49 -7.36 -1.42 -1.26
N GLY A 50 -7.47 -2.62 -0.64
CA GLY A 50 -8.74 -3.31 -0.46
C GLY A 50 -9.75 -2.54 0.40
N LEU A 51 -9.30 -1.90 1.48
CA LEU A 51 -10.17 -1.08 2.34
C LEU A 51 -10.72 0.15 1.62
N THR A 52 -9.88 0.82 0.83
CA THR A 52 -10.32 1.97 0.02
C THR A 52 -11.17 1.53 -1.17
N SER A 53 -10.86 0.38 -1.79
CA SER A 53 -11.70 -0.27 -2.81
C SER A 53 -13.11 -0.53 -2.28
N ALA A 54 -13.19 -1.17 -1.11
CA ALA A 54 -14.48 -1.41 -0.45
C ALA A 54 -15.22 -0.11 -0.10
N ALA A 55 -14.50 0.91 0.37
CA ALA A 55 -15.11 2.19 0.75
C ALA A 55 -15.65 2.94 -0.48
N VAL A 56 -14.91 2.98 -1.57
CA VAL A 56 -15.35 3.56 -2.86
C VAL A 56 -16.58 2.82 -3.38
N ALA A 57 -16.55 1.49 -3.40
CA ALA A 57 -17.66 0.67 -3.84
C ALA A 57 -18.89 0.88 -2.93
N THR A 58 -18.73 0.79 -1.60
CA THR A 58 -19.79 1.02 -0.59
C THR A 58 -20.47 2.37 -0.81
N ALA A 59 -19.70 3.45 -0.89
CA ALA A 59 -20.23 4.80 -1.06
C ALA A 59 -21.01 4.94 -2.38
N ALA A 60 -20.49 4.37 -3.47
CA ALA A 60 -21.18 4.38 -4.76
C ALA A 60 -22.48 3.56 -4.75
N PHE A 61 -22.47 2.39 -4.11
CA PHE A 61 -23.64 1.51 -3.99
C PHE A 61 -24.73 2.13 -3.12
N GLU A 62 -24.36 2.75 -1.98
CA GLU A 62 -25.29 3.48 -1.13
C GLU A 62 -25.93 4.66 -1.88
N ARG A 63 -25.14 5.44 -2.64
CA ARG A 63 -25.65 6.55 -3.48
C ARG A 63 -26.58 6.04 -4.59
N ALA A 64 -26.31 4.86 -5.14
CA ALA A 64 -27.17 4.22 -6.14
C ALA A 64 -28.43 3.55 -5.52
N GLY A 65 -28.49 3.42 -4.20
CA GLY A 65 -29.59 2.79 -3.48
C GLY A 65 -29.63 1.27 -3.61
N PHE A 66 -28.49 0.62 -3.70
CA PHE A 66 -28.40 -0.84 -3.78
C PHE A 66 -28.49 -1.48 -2.39
N ASP A 67 -29.04 -2.68 -2.34
CA ASP A 67 -29.00 -3.56 -1.18
C ASP A 67 -27.77 -4.49 -1.31
N PHE A 68 -26.86 -4.48 -0.32
CA PHE A 68 -25.67 -5.31 -0.33
C PHE A 68 -25.14 -5.56 1.10
N GLU A 69 -24.38 -6.62 1.25
CA GLU A 69 -23.56 -6.88 2.44
C GLU A 69 -22.07 -6.82 2.07
N THR A 70 -21.21 -6.52 3.05
CA THR A 70 -19.76 -6.44 2.83
C THR A 70 -19.03 -7.50 3.65
N ALA A 71 -18.14 -8.25 3.00
CA ALA A 71 -17.26 -9.23 3.61
C ALA A 71 -15.80 -8.94 3.26
N PHE A 72 -14.89 -9.21 4.20
CA PHE A 72 -13.46 -9.01 4.02
C PHE A 72 -12.71 -10.32 4.13
N PHE A 73 -11.75 -10.52 3.24
CA PHE A 73 -10.89 -11.70 3.22
C PHE A 73 -9.42 -11.29 3.17
N LYS A 74 -8.59 -11.98 3.94
CA LYS A 74 -7.13 -11.83 3.92
C LYS A 74 -6.52 -12.54 2.71
N GLN A 75 -7.13 -13.62 2.29
CA GLN A 75 -6.81 -14.40 1.09
C GLN A 75 -8.11 -14.97 0.54
N LEU A 76 -8.23 -15.01 -0.77
CA LEU A 76 -9.37 -15.61 -1.46
C LEU A 76 -8.96 -17.00 -1.97
N ASP A 77 -8.82 -17.95 -1.04
CA ASP A 77 -8.53 -19.36 -1.37
C ASP A 77 -9.81 -20.16 -1.69
N ALA A 78 -9.64 -21.42 -2.03
CA ALA A 78 -10.77 -22.29 -2.40
C ALA A 78 -11.83 -22.40 -1.30
N ASP A 79 -11.41 -22.41 -0.02
CA ASP A 79 -12.35 -22.50 1.11
C ASP A 79 -13.13 -21.20 1.28
N ALA A 80 -12.48 -20.06 1.08
CA ALA A 80 -13.13 -18.75 1.09
C ALA A 80 -14.14 -18.63 -0.05
N VAL A 81 -13.78 -19.00 -1.28
CA VAL A 81 -14.71 -18.99 -2.43
C VAL A 81 -15.88 -19.95 -2.22
N ALA A 82 -15.64 -21.16 -1.69
CA ALA A 82 -16.70 -22.10 -1.35
C ALA A 82 -17.63 -21.55 -0.27
N SER A 83 -17.12 -20.79 0.71
CA SER A 83 -17.95 -20.15 1.73
C SER A 83 -18.81 -19.02 1.15
N ILE A 84 -18.31 -18.28 0.17
CA ILE A 84 -19.05 -17.26 -0.58
C ILE A 84 -20.16 -17.93 -1.41
N ALA A 85 -19.82 -19.00 -2.14
CA ALA A 85 -20.77 -19.76 -2.95
C ALA A 85 -21.90 -20.43 -2.11
N ALA A 86 -21.65 -20.67 -0.83
CA ALA A 86 -22.66 -21.19 0.10
C ALA A 86 -23.64 -20.12 0.63
N THR A 87 -23.46 -18.84 0.26
CA THR A 87 -24.41 -17.75 0.59
C THR A 87 -25.59 -17.75 -0.39
N ASP A 88 -26.61 -16.99 -0.07
CA ASP A 88 -27.83 -16.87 -0.94
C ASP A 88 -27.71 -15.76 -1.99
N TYR A 89 -26.51 -15.20 -2.24
CA TYR A 89 -26.31 -14.10 -3.20
C TYR A 89 -26.08 -14.62 -4.62
N ASP A 90 -26.94 -14.22 -5.57
CA ASP A 90 -26.80 -14.54 -7.00
C ASP A 90 -25.66 -13.77 -7.69
N VAL A 91 -25.17 -12.68 -7.08
CA VAL A 91 -24.08 -11.82 -7.59
C VAL A 91 -23.10 -11.53 -6.48
N VAL A 92 -21.81 -11.63 -6.80
CA VAL A 92 -20.72 -11.29 -5.87
C VAL A 92 -19.79 -10.29 -6.55
N CYS A 93 -19.64 -9.12 -5.93
CA CYS A 93 -18.70 -8.09 -6.37
C CYS A 93 -17.38 -8.26 -5.62
N PHE A 94 -16.30 -8.54 -6.35
CA PHE A 94 -14.96 -8.65 -5.82
C PHE A 94 -14.18 -7.36 -6.10
N THR A 95 -13.54 -6.79 -5.07
CA THR A 95 -12.72 -5.59 -5.20
C THR A 95 -11.31 -5.83 -4.63
N ASP A 96 -10.28 -5.43 -5.39
CA ASP A 96 -8.87 -5.58 -5.04
C ASP A 96 -8.42 -7.06 -4.87
N PHE A 97 -9.12 -7.97 -5.48
CA PHE A 97 -8.79 -9.38 -5.67
C PHE A 97 -9.83 -10.04 -6.57
N GLY A 98 -9.62 -11.31 -6.89
CA GLY A 98 -10.52 -12.10 -7.73
C GLY A 98 -9.91 -12.46 -9.09
N SER A 99 -9.16 -11.56 -9.70
CA SER A 99 -8.47 -11.83 -10.98
C SER A 99 -7.48 -12.99 -10.85
N GLY A 100 -6.63 -12.95 -9.83
CA GLY A 100 -5.64 -13.99 -9.55
C GLY A 100 -6.24 -15.33 -9.10
N GLN A 101 -7.53 -15.35 -8.76
CA GLN A 101 -8.28 -16.50 -8.28
C GLN A 101 -9.39 -16.95 -9.24
N LEU A 102 -9.36 -16.48 -10.49
CA LEU A 102 -10.37 -16.86 -11.49
C LEU A 102 -10.48 -18.37 -11.71
N ASP A 103 -9.36 -19.10 -11.59
CA ASP A 103 -9.36 -20.57 -11.69
C ASP A 103 -10.15 -21.26 -10.56
N VAL A 104 -10.31 -20.59 -9.41
CA VAL A 104 -11.13 -21.05 -8.28
C VAL A 104 -12.56 -20.53 -8.36
N ILE A 105 -12.76 -19.31 -8.87
CA ILE A 105 -14.07 -18.67 -9.00
C ILE A 105 -14.89 -19.26 -10.16
N ALA A 106 -14.28 -19.46 -11.34
CA ALA A 106 -14.96 -19.90 -12.55
C ALA A 106 -15.76 -21.21 -12.41
N PRO A 107 -15.29 -22.24 -11.67
CA PRO A 107 -16.11 -23.43 -11.44
C PRO A 107 -17.44 -23.15 -10.74
N HIS A 108 -17.52 -22.19 -9.83
CA HIS A 108 -18.75 -21.80 -9.13
C HIS A 108 -19.66 -20.99 -10.05
N GLU A 109 -19.09 -20.11 -10.90
CA GLU A 109 -19.86 -19.41 -11.94
C GLU A 109 -20.46 -20.41 -12.96
N GLU A 110 -19.65 -21.36 -13.45
CA GLU A 110 -20.13 -22.44 -14.36
C GLU A 110 -21.21 -23.31 -13.75
N ALA A 111 -21.16 -23.54 -12.43
CA ALA A 111 -22.20 -24.26 -11.70
C ALA A 111 -23.48 -23.42 -11.50
N GLY A 112 -23.44 -22.12 -11.79
CA GLY A 112 -24.53 -21.19 -11.59
C GLY A 112 -24.80 -20.86 -10.12
N GLU A 113 -23.78 -20.95 -9.28
CA GLU A 113 -23.90 -20.66 -7.84
C GLU A 113 -23.88 -19.16 -7.58
N PHE A 114 -23.08 -18.37 -8.32
CA PHE A 114 -23.14 -16.91 -8.38
C PHE A 114 -22.52 -16.38 -9.67
N VAL A 115 -22.79 -15.11 -10.00
CA VAL A 115 -22.14 -14.38 -11.08
C VAL A 115 -21.10 -13.42 -10.46
N PRO A 116 -19.80 -13.57 -10.78
CA PRO A 116 -18.78 -12.65 -10.30
C PRO A 116 -18.80 -11.35 -11.07
N VAL A 117 -18.59 -10.24 -10.37
CA VAL A 117 -18.25 -8.92 -10.92
C VAL A 117 -16.94 -8.52 -10.27
N ILE A 118 -15.87 -8.40 -11.05
CA ILE A 118 -14.51 -8.21 -10.52
C ILE A 118 -13.99 -6.83 -10.91
N ALA A 119 -13.57 -6.04 -9.91
CA ALA A 119 -12.83 -4.79 -10.06
C ALA A 119 -11.48 -4.93 -9.35
N ASP A 120 -10.44 -5.28 -10.11
CA ASP A 120 -9.15 -5.72 -9.57
C ASP A 120 -8.00 -5.31 -10.51
N HIS A 121 -6.77 -5.37 -10.04
CA HIS A 121 -5.57 -5.01 -10.78
C HIS A 121 -4.50 -6.13 -10.82
N HIS A 122 -4.72 -7.20 -10.08
CA HIS A 122 -3.80 -8.33 -10.02
C HIS A 122 -3.76 -9.12 -11.32
N GLN A 123 -2.65 -9.85 -11.55
CA GLN A 123 -2.49 -10.71 -12.72
C GLN A 123 -3.63 -11.76 -12.77
N PRO A 124 -4.44 -11.79 -13.83
CA PRO A 124 -5.48 -12.80 -13.98
C PRO A 124 -4.93 -14.22 -14.03
N ALA A 125 -5.61 -15.17 -13.39
CA ALA A 125 -5.40 -16.59 -13.58
C ALA A 125 -5.88 -17.04 -14.98
N ASP A 126 -5.55 -18.28 -15.38
CA ASP A 126 -5.90 -18.83 -16.69
C ASP A 126 -7.38 -19.29 -16.73
N ALA A 127 -8.28 -18.31 -16.55
CA ALA A 127 -9.73 -18.46 -16.70
C ALA A 127 -10.33 -17.11 -17.08
N GLU A 128 -11.57 -17.10 -17.59
CA GLU A 128 -12.26 -15.91 -18.06
C GLU A 128 -13.62 -15.77 -17.36
N THR A 129 -14.07 -14.54 -17.15
CA THR A 129 -15.44 -14.20 -16.76
C THR A 129 -15.92 -12.94 -17.50
N GLU A 130 -17.22 -12.78 -17.64
CA GLU A 130 -17.80 -11.71 -18.45
C GLU A 130 -17.61 -10.32 -17.80
N PHE A 131 -17.81 -10.20 -16.49
CA PHE A 131 -17.80 -8.92 -15.77
C PHE A 131 -16.48 -8.71 -15.05
N HIS A 132 -15.43 -8.45 -15.83
CA HIS A 132 -14.05 -8.34 -15.34
C HIS A 132 -13.43 -6.99 -15.74
N LEU A 133 -13.36 -6.09 -14.78
CA LEU A 133 -12.69 -4.79 -14.87
C LEU A 133 -11.28 -4.93 -14.29
N ASN A 134 -10.27 -5.01 -15.19
CA ASN A 134 -8.87 -5.16 -14.82
C ASN A 134 -7.99 -4.46 -15.87
N PRO A 135 -7.02 -3.59 -15.45
CA PRO A 135 -6.18 -2.84 -16.37
C PRO A 135 -5.32 -3.71 -17.29
N LEU A 136 -4.86 -4.86 -16.82
CA LEU A 136 -4.04 -5.78 -17.61
C LEU A 136 -4.76 -6.31 -18.87
N LEU A 137 -6.09 -6.35 -18.86
CA LEU A 137 -6.89 -6.79 -19.99
C LEU A 137 -6.91 -5.76 -21.14
N GLU A 138 -6.56 -4.52 -20.86
CA GLU A 138 -6.44 -3.42 -21.84
C GLU A 138 -4.99 -2.97 -22.04
N GLY A 139 -4.02 -3.73 -21.48
CA GLY A 139 -2.59 -3.49 -21.69
C GLY A 139 -1.99 -2.41 -20.79
N LEU A 140 -2.71 -2.01 -19.75
CA LEU A 140 -2.21 -1.13 -18.69
C LEU A 140 -1.54 -1.96 -17.59
N ASP A 141 -0.54 -1.40 -16.91
CA ASP A 141 0.17 -2.10 -15.84
C ASP A 141 -0.58 -1.98 -14.50
N GLY A 142 -1.11 -3.10 -14.01
CA GLY A 142 -1.79 -3.18 -12.71
C GLY A 142 -0.87 -2.92 -11.52
N ALA A 143 0.43 -3.13 -11.64
CA ALA A 143 1.36 -2.94 -10.52
C ALA A 143 1.81 -1.48 -10.32
N SER A 144 1.62 -0.60 -11.31
CA SER A 144 2.16 0.77 -11.28
C SER A 144 1.22 1.85 -11.83
N GLU A 145 0.19 1.48 -12.62
CA GLU A 145 -0.65 2.44 -13.32
C GLU A 145 -2.09 2.51 -12.84
N LEU A 146 -2.62 1.44 -12.20
CA LEU A 146 -3.98 1.43 -11.63
C LEU A 146 -4.07 0.39 -10.50
N SER A 147 -4.50 0.81 -9.32
CA SER A 147 -4.73 -0.05 -8.15
C SER A 147 -6.14 -0.66 -8.14
N GLY A 148 -6.40 -1.57 -7.19
CA GLY A 148 -7.74 -2.13 -6.95
C GLY A 148 -8.76 -1.05 -6.58
N ALA A 149 -8.37 -0.05 -5.79
CA ALA A 149 -9.21 1.11 -5.48
C ALA A 149 -9.45 1.97 -6.73
N GLY A 150 -8.47 2.07 -7.62
CA GLY A 150 -8.63 2.71 -8.92
C GLY A 150 -9.66 1.98 -9.78
N ALA A 151 -9.58 0.66 -9.91
CA ALA A 151 -10.56 -0.16 -10.62
C ALA A 151 -11.97 -0.02 -9.99
N SER A 152 -12.06 -0.03 -8.66
CA SER A 152 -13.31 0.19 -7.93
C SER A 152 -13.88 1.60 -8.16
N TYR A 153 -13.01 2.60 -8.30
CA TYR A 153 -13.43 3.96 -8.65
C TYR A 153 -14.00 4.04 -10.08
N LEU A 154 -13.38 3.38 -11.05
CA LEU A 154 -13.91 3.33 -12.42
C LEU A 154 -15.31 2.69 -12.45
N LEU A 155 -15.52 1.63 -11.66
CA LEU A 155 -16.85 1.04 -11.46
C LEU A 155 -17.83 2.06 -10.85
N ALA A 156 -17.41 2.81 -9.82
CA ALA A 156 -18.20 3.85 -9.19
C ALA A 156 -18.56 5.00 -10.15
N ARG A 157 -17.61 5.40 -11.04
CA ARG A 157 -17.87 6.40 -12.10
C ARG A 157 -18.94 5.92 -13.07
N ALA A 158 -18.81 4.68 -13.57
CA ALA A 158 -19.79 4.11 -14.49
C ALA A 158 -21.20 3.98 -13.86
N LEU A 159 -21.27 3.67 -12.56
CA LEU A 159 -22.54 3.66 -11.81
C LEU A 159 -23.12 5.07 -11.69
N GLY A 160 -22.30 6.07 -11.40
CA GLY A 160 -22.69 7.47 -11.28
C GLY A 160 -23.21 8.02 -12.61
N ASP A 161 -22.48 7.83 -13.70
CA ASP A 161 -22.86 8.25 -15.05
C ASP A 161 -24.24 7.65 -15.46
N ALA A 162 -24.48 6.39 -15.08
CA ALA A 162 -25.74 5.71 -15.36
C ALA A 162 -26.93 6.20 -14.49
N ALA A 163 -26.66 6.80 -13.34
CA ALA A 163 -27.65 7.26 -12.36
C ALA A 163 -27.78 8.79 -12.26
N ASP A 164 -27.03 9.54 -13.06
CA ASP A 164 -26.90 11.02 -12.98
C ASP A 164 -26.42 11.47 -11.57
N THR A 165 -25.48 10.71 -11.01
CA THR A 165 -24.89 10.96 -9.68
C THR A 165 -23.39 11.23 -9.83
N ASP A 166 -22.90 12.32 -9.24
CA ASP A 166 -21.46 12.66 -9.25
C ASP A 166 -20.72 11.83 -8.18
N ASN A 167 -19.82 10.96 -8.62
CA ASN A 167 -18.97 10.12 -7.77
C ASN A 167 -17.48 10.51 -7.85
N ARG A 168 -17.14 11.67 -8.46
CA ARG A 168 -15.73 12.09 -8.64
C ARG A 168 -15.00 12.33 -7.34
N ASP A 169 -15.69 12.72 -6.29
CA ASP A 169 -15.12 12.88 -4.94
C ASP A 169 -14.52 11.57 -4.39
N LEU A 170 -15.05 10.41 -4.80
CA LEU A 170 -14.56 9.10 -4.38
C LEU A 170 -13.16 8.78 -4.94
N ALA A 171 -12.73 9.47 -6.00
CA ALA A 171 -11.37 9.32 -6.54
C ALA A 171 -10.28 9.63 -5.51
N ALA A 172 -10.55 10.52 -4.55
CA ALA A 172 -9.61 10.83 -3.48
C ALA A 172 -9.26 9.59 -2.63
N LEU A 173 -10.24 8.71 -2.35
CA LEU A 173 -9.98 7.44 -1.67
C LEU A 173 -9.24 6.44 -2.58
N ALA A 174 -9.51 6.45 -3.89
CA ALA A 174 -8.75 5.62 -4.83
C ALA A 174 -7.28 6.01 -4.89
N VAL A 175 -6.96 7.31 -4.79
CA VAL A 175 -5.59 7.81 -4.67
C VAL A 175 -4.93 7.33 -3.36
N VAL A 176 -5.67 7.26 -2.24
CA VAL A 176 -5.17 6.67 -0.98
C VAL A 176 -4.82 5.19 -1.17
N GLY A 177 -5.65 4.43 -1.89
CA GLY A 177 -5.40 3.03 -2.22
C GLY A 177 -4.16 2.85 -3.07
N ALA A 178 -4.05 3.59 -4.17
CA ALA A 178 -2.89 3.53 -5.07
C ALA A 178 -1.55 3.83 -4.36
N VAL A 179 -1.52 4.84 -3.47
CA VAL A 179 -0.35 5.12 -2.62
C VAL A 179 -0.15 4.01 -1.57
N GLY A 180 -1.23 3.44 -1.05
CA GLY A 180 -1.19 2.30 -0.13
C GLY A 180 -0.61 1.03 -0.75
N ASP A 181 -0.78 0.86 -2.06
CA ASP A 181 -0.22 -0.20 -2.91
C ASP A 181 1.15 0.16 -3.51
N MET A 182 1.77 1.25 -3.05
CA MET A 182 3.11 1.70 -3.45
C MET A 182 3.24 2.06 -4.95
N GLN A 183 2.16 2.52 -5.60
CA GLN A 183 2.16 2.94 -7.00
C GLN A 183 2.69 4.37 -7.22
N ASP A 184 2.95 5.12 -6.14
CA ASP A 184 3.58 6.44 -6.16
C ASP A 184 5.11 6.33 -6.35
N GLY A 185 5.54 6.17 -7.58
CA GLY A 185 6.97 6.19 -7.93
C GLY A 185 7.65 7.53 -7.70
N ASP A 186 8.92 7.67 -8.11
CA ASP A 186 9.79 8.86 -7.90
C ASP A 186 9.18 10.19 -8.39
N GLY A 187 8.14 10.18 -9.19
CA GLY A 187 7.45 11.37 -9.73
C GLY A 187 6.02 11.59 -9.22
N GLY A 188 5.52 10.71 -8.38
CA GLY A 188 4.11 10.63 -8.01
C GLY A 188 3.38 9.48 -8.75
N LEU A 189 2.07 9.49 -8.72
CA LEU A 189 1.22 8.55 -9.44
C LEU A 189 1.29 8.80 -10.95
N SER A 190 1.26 7.74 -11.75
CA SER A 190 1.41 7.79 -13.21
C SER A 190 0.41 6.90 -13.95
N GLY A 191 0.38 6.99 -15.28
CA GLY A 191 -0.49 6.17 -16.11
C GLY A 191 -1.97 6.45 -15.86
N ALA A 192 -2.77 5.40 -15.72
CA ALA A 192 -4.21 5.51 -15.47
C ALA A 192 -4.55 6.20 -14.14
N ASN A 193 -3.66 6.15 -13.14
CA ASN A 193 -3.84 6.88 -11.89
C ASN A 193 -3.89 8.40 -12.05
N GLU A 194 -3.27 8.98 -13.11
CA GLU A 194 -3.33 10.42 -13.40
C GLU A 194 -4.78 10.87 -13.65
N GLY A 195 -5.59 10.04 -14.33
CA GLY A 195 -7.00 10.31 -14.54
C GLY A 195 -7.80 10.37 -13.24
N LEU A 196 -7.47 9.51 -12.27
CA LEU A 196 -8.08 9.50 -10.95
C LEU A 196 -7.71 10.76 -10.16
N VAL A 197 -6.44 11.14 -10.19
CA VAL A 197 -5.95 12.39 -9.55
C VAL A 197 -6.69 13.59 -10.15
N ALA A 198 -6.81 13.65 -11.48
CA ALA A 198 -7.51 14.74 -12.16
C ALA A 198 -8.98 14.84 -11.75
N ASP A 199 -9.72 13.73 -11.67
CA ASP A 199 -11.10 13.70 -11.22
C ASP A 199 -11.22 14.15 -9.75
N ALA A 200 -10.35 13.68 -8.85
CA ALA A 200 -10.35 14.05 -7.44
C ALA A 200 -10.06 15.54 -7.23
N VAL A 201 -9.11 16.10 -8.01
CA VAL A 201 -8.79 17.53 -7.99
C VAL A 201 -9.94 18.36 -8.57
N ALA A 202 -10.55 17.93 -9.67
CA ALA A 202 -11.70 18.61 -10.26
C ALA A 202 -12.92 18.59 -9.33
N ALA A 203 -13.10 17.54 -8.54
CA ALA A 203 -14.13 17.47 -7.50
C ALA A 203 -13.81 18.31 -6.25
N GLY A 204 -12.58 18.84 -6.14
CA GLY A 204 -12.11 19.59 -4.97
C GLY A 204 -11.83 18.72 -3.75
N ALA A 205 -11.79 17.40 -3.90
CA ALA A 205 -11.53 16.44 -2.81
C ALA A 205 -10.04 16.20 -2.56
N LEU A 206 -9.19 16.50 -3.55
CA LEU A 206 -7.73 16.28 -3.49
C LEU A 206 -6.98 17.55 -3.93
N GLU A 207 -5.86 17.82 -3.29
CA GLU A 207 -4.86 18.79 -3.74
C GLU A 207 -3.58 18.04 -4.12
N GLU A 208 -3.07 18.27 -5.33
CA GLU A 208 -1.77 17.82 -5.78
C GLU A 208 -0.75 18.92 -5.51
N VAL A 209 0.29 18.64 -4.74
CA VAL A 209 1.26 19.64 -4.28
C VAL A 209 2.69 19.13 -4.43
N THR A 210 3.59 19.97 -4.96
CA THR A 210 5.03 19.71 -4.85
C THR A 210 5.52 20.17 -3.47
N ASP A 211 5.92 19.23 -2.62
CA ASP A 211 6.34 19.49 -1.24
C ASP A 211 7.44 18.52 -0.80
N LEU A 212 7.90 18.67 0.45
CA LEU A 212 8.85 17.73 1.06
C LEU A 212 8.19 16.34 1.16
N ALA A 213 8.69 15.36 0.42
CA ALA A 213 8.12 14.01 0.32
C ALA A 213 8.62 13.11 1.45
N LEU A 214 8.37 13.50 2.69
CA LEU A 214 8.70 12.72 3.88
C LEU A 214 7.44 12.33 4.63
N TYR A 215 7.34 11.05 5.00
CA TYR A 215 6.24 10.53 5.79
C TYR A 215 6.17 11.18 7.17
N GLY A 216 5.00 11.70 7.55
CA GLY A 216 4.76 12.31 8.86
C GLY A 216 4.73 13.84 8.84
N ARG A 217 4.59 14.47 7.66
CA ARG A 217 4.50 15.93 7.50
C ARG A 217 3.35 16.54 8.31
N GLN A 218 2.23 15.83 8.41
CA GLN A 218 1.09 16.28 9.19
C GLN A 218 1.27 16.03 10.69
N THR A 219 1.79 14.86 11.05
CA THR A 219 1.68 14.39 12.44
C THR A 219 2.98 14.44 13.24
N ARG A 220 4.16 14.47 12.60
CA ARG A 220 5.44 14.41 13.32
C ARG A 220 6.02 15.78 13.63
N PRO A 221 6.55 16.00 14.85
CA PRO A 221 7.42 17.14 15.13
C PRO A 221 8.64 17.15 14.20
N LEU A 222 9.10 18.33 13.76
CA LEU A 222 10.19 18.48 12.78
C LEU A 222 11.45 17.63 13.06
N PRO A 223 11.98 17.55 14.31
CA PRO A 223 13.14 16.69 14.55
C PRO A 223 12.85 15.21 14.27
N LYS A 224 11.64 14.73 14.59
CA LYS A 224 11.22 13.35 14.32
C LYS A 224 10.95 13.12 12.84
N LEU A 225 10.40 14.09 12.14
CA LEU A 225 10.21 14.03 10.68
C LEU A 225 11.55 13.80 9.98
N LEU A 226 12.59 14.57 10.34
CA LEU A 226 13.91 14.46 9.75
C LEU A 226 14.69 13.23 10.20
N GLU A 227 14.63 12.87 11.49
CA GLU A 227 15.24 11.65 12.02
C GLU A 227 14.76 10.40 11.25
N TYR A 228 13.45 10.34 10.94
CA TYR A 228 12.85 9.22 10.21
C TYR A 228 12.88 9.35 8.67
N ALA A 229 13.59 10.32 8.12
CA ALA A 229 13.88 10.42 6.68
C ALA A 229 14.88 9.32 6.26
N SER A 230 14.46 8.05 6.41
CA SER A 230 15.32 6.88 6.20
C SER A 230 15.65 6.64 4.73
N ASP A 231 14.76 6.99 3.82
CA ASP A 231 14.90 6.75 2.39
C ASP A 231 15.96 7.67 1.77
N ALA A 232 15.97 8.91 2.20
CA ALA A 232 16.98 9.88 1.80
C ALA A 232 18.36 9.57 2.38
N ARG A 233 18.44 8.93 3.56
CA ARG A 233 19.68 8.57 4.27
C ARG A 233 20.68 9.71 4.35
N ILE A 234 20.26 10.86 4.87
CA ILE A 234 21.09 12.05 4.98
C ILE A 234 22.05 11.88 6.17
N PRO A 235 23.38 11.84 5.95
CA PRO A 235 24.35 11.64 7.03
C PRO A 235 24.26 12.74 8.10
N GLY A 236 24.22 12.33 9.38
CA GLY A 236 24.08 13.21 10.53
C GLY A 236 22.68 13.83 10.70
N ILE A 237 21.66 13.28 10.03
CA ILE A 237 20.24 13.65 10.19
C ILE A 237 19.38 12.40 10.29
N SER A 238 19.43 11.53 9.25
CA SER A 238 18.63 10.29 9.23
C SER A 238 19.13 9.32 10.30
N ASN A 239 18.19 8.80 11.10
CA ASN A 239 18.44 7.97 12.27
C ASN A 239 19.32 8.63 13.36
N ASP A 240 19.42 9.96 13.37
CA ASP A 240 20.16 10.75 14.36
C ASP A 240 19.30 11.92 14.86
N GLN A 241 18.63 11.73 15.99
CA GLN A 241 17.78 12.75 16.59
C GLN A 241 18.59 13.99 17.00
N ALA A 242 19.78 13.80 17.52
CA ALA A 242 20.63 14.90 17.96
C ALA A 242 21.08 15.73 16.75
N GLY A 243 21.51 15.08 15.69
CA GLY A 243 21.89 15.73 14.44
C GLY A 243 20.72 16.43 13.75
N ALA A 244 19.52 15.85 13.77
CA ALA A 244 18.31 16.51 13.26
C ALA A 244 17.98 17.79 14.04
N VAL A 245 18.11 17.77 15.39
CA VAL A 245 17.91 18.96 16.23
C VAL A 245 19.00 20.00 15.97
N GLU A 246 20.28 19.60 15.87
CA GLU A 246 21.39 20.50 15.56
C GLU A 246 21.16 21.19 14.20
N PHE A 247 20.86 20.42 13.15
CA PHE A 247 20.54 20.95 11.83
C PHE A 247 19.43 21.99 11.87
N LEU A 248 18.30 21.70 12.53
CA LEU A 248 17.18 22.63 12.64
C LEU A 248 17.55 23.89 13.43
N SER A 249 18.42 23.80 14.44
CA SER A 249 18.84 24.93 15.26
C SER A 249 19.76 25.93 14.52
N GLU A 250 20.38 25.51 13.42
CA GLU A 250 21.20 26.35 12.55
C GLU A 250 20.38 27.22 11.59
N LEU A 251 19.07 26.93 11.46
CA LEU A 251 18.19 27.64 10.53
C LEU A 251 17.55 28.87 11.19
N ASP A 252 17.41 29.97 10.41
CA ASP A 252 16.72 31.18 10.86
C ASP A 252 15.19 31.03 10.67
N VAL A 253 14.63 30.01 11.34
CA VAL A 253 13.18 29.69 11.34
C VAL A 253 12.78 29.35 12.76
N PRO A 254 11.69 29.89 13.30
CA PRO A 254 11.16 29.48 14.61
C PRO A 254 10.68 28.03 14.59
N MET A 255 11.49 27.13 15.16
CA MET A 255 11.19 25.69 15.14
C MET A 255 10.26 25.23 16.27
N LYS A 256 9.97 26.12 17.22
CA LYS A 256 9.06 25.87 18.34
C LYS A 256 7.92 26.88 18.32
N ASP A 257 6.76 26.44 18.81
CA ASP A 257 5.59 27.26 19.00
C ASP A 257 5.68 28.12 20.28
N ALA A 258 4.60 28.84 20.60
CA ALA A 258 4.52 29.72 21.77
C ALA A 258 4.60 28.96 23.11
N ASP A 259 4.24 27.67 23.12
CA ASP A 259 4.28 26.80 24.30
C ASP A 259 5.62 26.08 24.46
N GLY A 260 6.53 26.27 23.50
CA GLY A 260 7.88 25.68 23.47
C GLY A 260 7.93 24.28 22.90
N GLU A 261 6.84 23.79 22.32
CA GLU A 261 6.76 22.50 21.63
C GLU A 261 7.33 22.61 20.21
N TRP A 262 7.84 21.49 19.68
CA TRP A 262 8.32 21.45 18.31
C TRP A 262 7.18 21.54 17.32
N ARG A 263 7.30 22.48 16.37
CA ARG A 263 6.36 22.61 15.23
C ARG A 263 6.50 21.39 14.30
N ARG A 264 5.40 21.11 13.62
CA ARG A 264 5.34 20.12 12.54
C ARG A 264 5.57 20.81 11.21
N TRP A 265 5.77 20.05 10.14
CA TRP A 265 5.91 20.61 8.80
C TRP A 265 4.69 21.44 8.37
N VAL A 266 3.51 20.95 8.68
CA VAL A 266 2.23 21.64 8.38
C VAL A 266 2.10 22.99 9.08
N ASP A 267 2.75 23.19 10.20
CA ASP A 267 2.69 24.43 11.00
C ASP A 267 3.63 25.53 10.45
N LEU A 268 4.48 25.22 9.46
CA LEU A 268 5.39 26.17 8.81
C LEU A 268 4.67 26.92 7.68
N ASP A 269 4.97 28.21 7.51
CA ASP A 269 4.56 28.95 6.32
C ASP A 269 5.39 28.58 5.08
N ALA A 270 5.00 29.09 3.91
CA ALA A 270 5.62 28.74 2.64
C ALA A 270 7.12 29.13 2.56
N ASP A 271 7.52 30.26 3.16
CA ASP A 271 8.91 30.73 3.14
C ASP A 271 9.78 29.94 4.13
N GLU A 272 9.21 29.58 5.29
CA GLU A 272 9.81 28.71 6.29
C GLU A 272 10.04 27.31 5.71
N ARG A 273 9.03 26.70 5.05
CA ARG A 273 9.15 25.39 4.38
C ARG A 273 10.23 25.42 3.32
N ARG A 274 10.27 26.48 2.48
CA ARG A 274 11.30 26.64 1.46
C ARG A 274 12.71 26.74 2.07
N THR A 275 12.83 27.42 3.20
CA THR A 275 14.10 27.56 3.92
C THR A 275 14.60 26.21 4.42
N VAL A 276 13.73 25.44 5.09
CA VAL A 276 14.08 24.12 5.63
C VAL A 276 14.39 23.13 4.50
N ALA A 277 13.52 23.02 3.48
CA ALA A 277 13.73 22.14 2.33
C ALA A 277 15.04 22.44 1.60
N SER A 278 15.30 23.73 1.31
CA SER A 278 16.55 24.14 0.64
C SER A 278 17.80 23.84 1.46
N ALA A 279 17.74 23.98 2.78
CA ALA A 279 18.84 23.64 3.67
C ALA A 279 19.05 22.10 3.72
N LEU A 280 17.97 21.33 3.74
CA LEU A 280 18.01 19.86 3.74
C LEU A 280 18.63 19.32 2.45
N ILE A 281 18.20 19.81 1.29
CA ILE A 281 18.79 19.49 -0.01
C ILE A 281 20.29 19.82 -0.05
N ARG A 282 20.67 21.04 0.39
CA ARG A 282 22.10 21.41 0.44
C ARG A 282 22.92 20.50 1.35
N ARG A 283 22.37 20.09 2.50
CA ARG A 283 23.01 19.16 3.40
C ARG A 283 23.17 17.79 2.74
N ALA A 284 22.13 17.25 2.11
CA ALA A 284 22.16 15.98 1.39
C ALA A 284 23.23 15.97 0.29
N VAL A 285 23.22 16.97 -0.59
CA VAL A 285 24.21 17.12 -1.68
C VAL A 285 25.64 17.23 -1.13
N SER A 286 25.86 18.07 -0.13
CA SER A 286 27.20 18.27 0.47
C SER A 286 27.71 17.04 1.22
N SER A 287 26.83 16.17 1.66
CA SER A 287 27.15 14.91 2.34
C SER A 287 27.31 13.74 1.37
N GLY A 288 27.17 13.96 0.05
CA GLY A 288 27.36 12.94 -0.99
C GLY A 288 26.20 11.97 -1.12
N VAL A 289 24.98 12.37 -0.75
CA VAL A 289 23.77 11.58 -1.01
C VAL A 289 23.59 11.48 -2.54
N PRO A 290 23.28 10.30 -3.11
CA PRO A 290 23.04 10.14 -4.54
C PRO A 290 21.93 11.06 -5.06
N SER A 291 22.07 11.55 -6.30
CA SER A 291 21.12 12.50 -6.89
C SER A 291 19.68 12.00 -6.88
N GLU A 292 19.44 10.76 -7.23
CA GLU A 292 18.11 10.14 -7.22
C GLU A 292 17.42 10.29 -5.85
N ARG A 293 18.16 10.08 -4.74
CA ARG A 293 17.63 10.28 -3.39
C ARG A 293 17.47 11.73 -2.98
N VAL A 294 18.24 12.63 -3.57
CA VAL A 294 18.08 14.08 -3.35
C VAL A 294 16.86 14.59 -4.09
N ASP A 295 16.65 14.10 -5.32
CA ASP A 295 15.52 14.47 -6.14
C ASP A 295 14.19 13.98 -5.51
N SER A 296 14.18 12.80 -4.89
CA SER A 296 13.00 12.27 -4.17
C SER A 296 12.66 12.99 -2.86
N LEU A 297 13.53 13.90 -2.36
CA LEU A 297 13.20 14.69 -1.15
C LEU A 297 12.07 15.69 -1.38
N VAL A 298 11.89 16.17 -2.61
CA VAL A 298 10.80 17.08 -2.98
C VAL A 298 10.15 16.51 -4.22
N ALA A 299 8.94 16.03 -4.05
CA ALA A 299 8.17 15.34 -5.07
C ALA A 299 6.69 15.75 -5.03
N THR A 300 5.93 15.22 -5.95
CA THR A 300 4.47 15.32 -5.93
C THR A 300 3.94 14.57 -4.71
N THR A 301 3.04 15.23 -4.00
CA THR A 301 2.37 14.69 -2.81
C THR A 301 0.88 15.03 -2.87
N TYR A 302 0.07 14.21 -2.26
CA TYR A 302 -1.38 14.29 -2.34
C TYR A 302 -1.97 14.61 -0.96
N VAL A 303 -2.91 15.57 -0.94
CA VAL A 303 -3.53 16.08 0.28
C VAL A 303 -5.04 16.03 0.14
N LEU A 304 -5.72 15.35 1.07
CA LEU A 304 -7.18 15.31 1.12
C LEU A 304 -7.72 16.65 1.59
N ALA A 305 -8.47 17.35 0.71
CA ALA A 305 -8.85 18.75 0.91
C ALA A 305 -9.81 18.94 2.10
N ASP A 306 -10.70 17.98 2.33
CA ASP A 306 -11.72 18.03 3.37
C ASP A 306 -11.22 17.64 4.77
N GLU A 307 -10.00 17.06 4.86
CA GLU A 307 -9.44 16.63 6.15
C GLU A 307 -8.70 17.76 6.86
N GLU A 308 -8.78 17.77 8.19
CA GLU A 308 -8.16 18.84 8.98
C GLU A 308 -6.63 18.81 8.93
N PRO A 309 -5.95 19.97 8.73
CA PRO A 309 -4.50 20.06 8.80
C PRO A 309 -3.97 19.55 10.14
N GLY A 310 -2.87 18.78 10.07
CA GLY A 310 -2.24 18.21 11.26
C GLY A 310 -2.83 16.88 11.72
N THR A 311 -3.72 16.30 10.93
CA THR A 311 -4.21 14.93 11.12
C THR A 311 -3.56 13.97 10.11
N GLU A 312 -3.43 12.70 10.48
CA GLU A 312 -2.92 11.65 9.60
C GLU A 312 -3.79 11.41 8.37
N LEU A 313 -5.06 11.83 8.41
CA LEU A 313 -5.98 11.64 7.29
C LEU A 313 -5.75 12.67 6.17
N ARG A 314 -5.15 13.82 6.50
CA ARG A 314 -4.87 14.89 5.52
C ARG A 314 -3.84 14.50 4.48
N ASP A 315 -2.85 13.71 4.84
CA ASP A 315 -1.79 13.24 3.94
C ASP A 315 -2.08 11.83 3.47
N VAL A 316 -2.15 11.62 2.18
CA VAL A 316 -2.50 10.33 1.57
C VAL A 316 -1.57 9.19 2.04
N SER A 317 -0.27 9.44 2.16
CA SER A 317 0.72 8.46 2.64
C SER A 317 0.55 8.14 4.13
N GLU A 318 0.21 9.14 4.96
CA GLU A 318 -0.07 8.89 6.39
C GLU A 318 -1.40 8.15 6.56
N PHE A 319 -2.40 8.45 5.73
CA PHE A 319 -3.70 7.78 5.77
C PHE A 319 -3.59 6.32 5.32
N SER A 320 -2.94 6.03 4.19
CA SER A 320 -2.73 4.65 3.74
C SER A 320 -1.97 3.81 4.77
N THR A 321 -0.98 4.40 5.46
CA THR A 321 -0.28 3.73 6.57
C THR A 321 -1.20 3.44 7.76
N LEU A 322 -2.14 4.34 8.08
CA LEU A 322 -3.13 4.11 9.13
C LEU A 322 -4.03 2.91 8.77
N LEU A 323 -4.50 2.83 7.52
CA LEU A 323 -5.32 1.73 7.02
C LEU A 323 -4.54 0.40 7.03
N ASN A 324 -3.31 0.39 6.55
CA ASN A 324 -2.46 -0.80 6.61
C ASN A 324 -2.23 -1.29 8.04
N ALA A 325 -2.21 -0.39 9.03
CA ALA A 325 -2.13 -0.80 10.42
C ALA A 325 -3.43 -1.50 10.88
N THR A 326 -4.61 -1.10 10.43
CA THR A 326 -5.85 -1.82 10.74
C THR A 326 -5.86 -3.22 10.12
N ALA A 327 -5.40 -3.36 8.88
CA ALA A 327 -5.25 -4.63 8.18
C ALA A 327 -4.36 -5.64 8.93
N ARG A 328 -3.21 -5.17 9.42
CA ARG A 328 -2.26 -6.02 10.17
C ARG A 328 -2.83 -6.58 11.48
N TYR A 329 -3.93 -6.03 11.97
CA TYR A 329 -4.66 -6.52 13.14
C TYR A 329 -6.03 -7.13 12.78
N GLU A 330 -6.27 -7.38 11.48
CA GLU A 330 -7.51 -7.99 10.97
C GLU A 330 -8.76 -7.20 11.43
N ARG A 331 -8.66 -5.86 11.37
CA ARG A 331 -9.72 -4.93 11.74
C ARG A 331 -10.14 -4.09 10.52
N ALA A 332 -10.51 -4.81 9.44
CA ALA A 332 -11.06 -4.19 8.24
C ALA A 332 -12.31 -3.35 8.54
N ASP A 333 -13.13 -3.78 9.51
CA ASP A 333 -14.28 -3.01 10.01
C ASP A 333 -13.91 -1.59 10.45
N VAL A 334 -12.79 -1.45 11.15
CA VAL A 334 -12.29 -0.15 11.61
C VAL A 334 -11.76 0.69 10.44
N GLY A 335 -10.99 0.07 9.53
CA GLY A 335 -10.44 0.75 8.35
C GLY A 335 -11.55 1.27 7.44
N LEU A 336 -12.51 0.42 7.11
CA LEU A 336 -13.67 0.80 6.30
C LEU A 336 -14.47 1.96 6.94
N ALA A 337 -14.77 1.89 8.24
CA ALA A 337 -15.51 2.94 8.93
C ALA A 337 -14.77 4.29 8.90
N VAL A 338 -13.43 4.29 9.01
CA VAL A 338 -12.61 5.50 8.85
C VAL A 338 -12.73 6.04 7.42
N CYS A 339 -12.62 5.20 6.40
CA CYS A 339 -12.78 5.62 4.99
C CYS A 339 -14.17 6.19 4.71
N LEU A 340 -15.22 5.66 5.36
CA LEU A 340 -16.60 6.13 5.24
C LEU A 340 -16.96 7.33 6.15
N GLY A 341 -15.97 7.91 6.86
CA GLY A 341 -16.16 9.17 7.55
C GLY A 341 -16.35 9.09 9.05
N ASP A 342 -16.22 7.93 9.72
CA ASP A 342 -16.19 7.86 11.19
C ASP A 342 -14.88 8.44 11.74
N ARG A 343 -14.95 9.70 12.14
CA ARG A 343 -13.82 10.47 12.71
C ARG A 343 -13.73 10.36 14.22
N ASP A 344 -14.67 9.68 14.87
CA ASP A 344 -14.76 9.49 16.32
C ASP A 344 -14.19 8.11 16.74
N GLU A 345 -15.06 7.13 16.94
CA GLU A 345 -14.70 5.84 17.55
C GLU A 345 -13.79 5.00 16.65
N ALA A 346 -14.07 4.93 15.33
CA ALA A 346 -13.26 4.16 14.42
C ALA A 346 -11.86 4.76 14.25
N LEU A 347 -11.76 6.09 14.10
CA LEU A 347 -10.47 6.78 13.99
C LEU A 347 -9.60 6.59 15.24
N ASP A 348 -10.19 6.73 16.44
CA ASP A 348 -9.44 6.50 17.69
C ASP A 348 -8.95 5.05 17.83
N ARG A 349 -9.73 4.07 17.37
CA ARG A 349 -9.34 2.67 17.30
C ARG A 349 -8.20 2.48 16.30
N ALA A 350 -8.30 3.03 15.08
CA ALA A 350 -7.26 2.96 14.05
C ALA A 350 -5.94 3.57 14.55
N ARG A 351 -5.98 4.73 15.19
CA ARG A 351 -4.81 5.35 15.86
C ARG A 351 -4.19 4.45 16.93
N THR A 352 -5.01 3.74 17.68
CA THR A 352 -4.53 2.79 18.69
C THR A 352 -3.84 1.59 18.03
N LEU A 353 -4.39 1.07 16.94
CA LEU A 353 -3.79 -0.01 16.15
C LEU A 353 -2.47 0.43 15.53
N LEU A 354 -2.40 1.64 14.97
CA LEU A 354 -1.16 2.22 14.43
C LEU A 354 -0.08 2.39 15.50
N ARG A 355 -0.43 2.89 16.69
CA ARG A 355 0.53 2.99 17.82
C ARG A 355 1.03 1.61 18.24
N ASN A 356 0.15 0.63 18.34
CA ASN A 356 0.51 -0.75 18.67
C ASN A 356 1.40 -1.37 17.58
N HIS A 357 1.07 -1.15 16.32
CA HIS A 357 1.86 -1.60 15.18
C HIS A 357 3.30 -1.07 15.26
N ARG A 358 3.47 0.24 15.37
CA ARG A 358 4.80 0.89 15.49
C ARG A 358 5.59 0.37 16.69
N ARG A 359 4.93 0.19 17.84
CA ARG A 359 5.56 -0.38 19.02
C ARG A 359 6.01 -1.83 18.78
N ASN A 360 5.15 -2.67 18.22
CA ASN A 360 5.46 -4.07 17.97
C ASN A 360 6.58 -4.23 16.92
N LEU A 361 6.64 -3.36 15.91
CA LEU A 361 7.76 -3.33 14.96
C LEU A 361 9.08 -2.96 15.67
N SER A 362 9.07 -1.91 16.49
CA SER A 362 10.26 -1.49 17.24
C SER A 362 10.74 -2.55 18.22
N GLU A 363 9.81 -3.16 18.98
CA GLU A 363 10.13 -4.25 19.92
C GLU A 363 10.62 -5.49 19.18
N GLY A 364 10.03 -5.82 18.02
CA GLY A 364 10.47 -6.91 17.17
C GLY A 364 11.88 -6.70 16.62
N LEU A 365 12.17 -5.52 16.08
CA LEU A 365 13.51 -5.18 15.59
C LEU A 365 14.55 -5.21 16.72
N GLN A 366 14.21 -4.64 17.89
CA GLN A 366 15.09 -4.67 19.05
C GLN A 366 15.37 -6.10 19.52
N TRP A 367 14.35 -6.98 19.47
CA TRP A 367 14.53 -8.39 19.83
C TRP A 367 15.47 -9.08 18.83
N VAL A 368 15.27 -8.92 17.53
CA VAL A 368 16.14 -9.53 16.49
C VAL A 368 17.59 -9.05 16.66
N THR A 369 17.82 -7.76 16.92
CA THR A 369 19.18 -7.22 17.10
C THR A 369 19.85 -7.69 18.40
N ASN A 370 19.09 -7.92 19.45
CA ASN A 370 19.61 -8.40 20.74
C ASN A 370 19.89 -9.91 20.76
N GLU A 371 18.97 -10.72 20.25
CA GLU A 371 19.13 -12.19 20.20
C GLU A 371 20.09 -12.59 19.07
N GLY A 372 20.16 -11.78 18.00
CA GLY A 372 20.94 -12.07 16.80
C GLY A 372 20.19 -12.94 15.80
N VAL A 373 20.89 -13.28 14.73
CA VAL A 373 20.40 -14.17 13.67
C VAL A 373 21.30 -15.38 13.56
N GLU A 374 20.70 -16.54 13.30
CA GLU A 374 21.41 -17.74 12.89
C GLU A 374 21.94 -17.54 11.45
N ARG A 375 23.04 -18.21 11.12
CA ARG A 375 23.73 -17.98 9.84
C ARG A 375 24.09 -19.30 9.19
N GLU A 376 23.58 -19.45 7.96
CA GLU A 376 24.02 -20.49 7.02
C GLU A 376 25.09 -19.93 6.05
N GLU A 377 25.47 -20.72 5.05
CA GLU A 377 26.50 -20.31 4.10
C GLU A 377 26.03 -19.13 3.23
N HIS A 378 24.79 -19.14 2.76
CA HIS A 378 24.25 -18.13 1.83
C HIS A 378 23.13 -17.27 2.44
N VAL A 379 22.44 -17.72 3.50
CA VAL A 379 21.35 -17.00 4.14
C VAL A 379 21.62 -16.73 5.61
N GLN A 380 20.77 -15.92 6.23
CA GLN A 380 20.66 -15.73 7.67
C GLN A 380 19.17 -15.81 8.06
N TRP A 381 18.88 -16.23 9.30
CA TRP A 381 17.50 -16.42 9.70
C TRP A 381 17.28 -16.23 11.21
N PHE A 382 16.03 -16.02 11.59
CA PHE A 382 15.58 -16.05 12.97
C PHE A 382 14.19 -16.70 13.08
N ASP A 383 13.93 -17.35 14.23
CA ASP A 383 12.64 -17.89 14.59
C ASP A 383 12.01 -17.06 15.69
N ALA A 384 10.98 -16.30 15.36
CA ALA A 384 10.24 -15.47 16.30
C ALA A 384 9.17 -16.23 17.09
N GLY A 385 8.82 -17.45 16.68
CA GLY A 385 7.74 -18.20 17.29
C GLY A 385 6.46 -17.38 17.40
N THR A 386 5.91 -17.25 18.61
CA THR A 386 4.75 -16.41 18.93
C THR A 386 5.13 -14.98 19.34
N ARG A 387 6.41 -14.64 19.42
CA ARG A 387 6.91 -13.34 19.91
C ARG A 387 6.64 -12.19 18.94
N ILE A 388 6.80 -12.45 17.65
CA ILE A 388 6.44 -11.53 16.59
C ILE A 388 5.30 -12.17 15.81
N ARG A 389 4.21 -11.43 15.64
CA ARG A 389 3.04 -11.92 14.91
C ARG A 389 3.39 -12.22 13.46
N GLU A 390 2.75 -13.24 12.89
CA GLU A 390 2.91 -13.65 11.49
C GLU A 390 2.66 -12.50 10.51
N THR A 391 1.71 -11.60 10.84
CA THR A 391 1.32 -10.47 9.98
C THR A 391 2.37 -9.37 9.88
N ILE A 392 3.35 -9.34 10.79
CA ILE A 392 4.39 -8.30 10.83
C ILE A 392 5.83 -8.85 10.77
N VAL A 393 6.03 -10.18 10.87
CA VAL A 393 7.37 -10.78 10.90
C VAL A 393 8.19 -10.43 9.65
N GLY A 394 7.55 -10.35 8.48
CA GLY A 394 8.19 -9.95 7.23
C GLY A 394 8.63 -8.47 7.23
N ILE A 395 7.87 -7.59 7.87
CA ILE A 395 8.24 -6.17 8.01
C ILE A 395 9.46 -6.05 8.93
N VAL A 396 9.43 -6.75 10.08
CA VAL A 396 10.57 -6.79 11.02
C VAL A 396 11.82 -7.36 10.35
N ALA A 397 11.68 -8.43 9.55
CA ALA A 397 12.79 -8.99 8.77
C ALA A 397 13.38 -7.95 7.80
N GLY A 398 12.55 -7.22 7.07
CA GLY A 398 12.97 -6.14 6.17
C GLY A 398 13.71 -5.02 6.90
N MET A 399 13.18 -4.57 8.04
CA MET A 399 13.82 -3.55 8.88
C MET A 399 15.15 -4.03 9.49
N ALA A 400 15.30 -5.33 9.72
CA ALA A 400 16.51 -5.90 10.28
C ALA A 400 17.66 -6.00 9.28
N VAL A 401 17.41 -5.98 7.97
CA VAL A 401 18.47 -6.06 6.94
C VAL A 401 19.45 -4.89 7.10
N GLY A 402 20.70 -5.22 7.44
CA GLY A 402 21.75 -4.23 7.66
C GLY A 402 21.74 -3.55 9.03
N ALA A 403 20.86 -3.96 9.95
CA ALA A 403 20.93 -3.57 11.35
C ALA A 403 22.12 -4.23 12.06
N ASP A 404 22.41 -3.79 13.28
CA ASP A 404 23.51 -4.33 14.07
C ASP A 404 23.41 -5.86 14.22
N GLY A 405 24.47 -6.55 13.79
CA GLY A 405 24.55 -8.00 13.82
C GLY A 405 23.87 -8.72 12.63
N VAL A 406 23.16 -8.00 11.74
CA VAL A 406 22.46 -8.54 10.58
C VAL A 406 23.12 -8.08 9.27
N SER A 407 23.49 -9.02 8.40
CA SER A 407 24.20 -8.71 7.16
C SER A 407 23.25 -8.16 6.08
N ALA A 408 23.63 -7.05 5.44
CA ALA A 408 22.93 -6.58 4.22
C ALA A 408 23.32 -7.36 2.95
N ARG A 409 24.29 -8.28 3.04
CA ARG A 409 24.80 -9.08 1.91
C ARG A 409 24.30 -10.52 1.90
N LYS A 410 23.42 -10.88 2.80
CA LYS A 410 22.70 -12.15 2.82
C LYS A 410 21.21 -11.89 2.95
N PRO A 411 20.37 -12.61 2.24
CA PRO A 411 18.93 -12.53 2.50
C PRO A 411 18.64 -13.02 3.93
N ILE A 412 17.59 -12.47 4.52
CA ILE A 412 17.12 -12.86 5.85
C ILE A 412 15.81 -13.62 5.72
N VAL A 413 15.70 -14.76 6.41
CA VAL A 413 14.49 -15.58 6.51
C VAL A 413 13.97 -15.50 7.94
N ALA A 414 12.70 -15.18 8.08
CA ALA A 414 12.04 -15.03 9.36
C ALA A 414 10.89 -16.02 9.49
N PHE A 415 10.83 -16.72 10.61
CA PHE A 415 9.75 -17.66 10.95
C PHE A 415 8.86 -17.07 12.04
N ALA A 416 7.55 -17.30 11.95
CA ALA A 416 6.58 -17.02 13.00
C ALA A 416 5.51 -18.10 13.04
N ASP A 417 5.03 -18.46 14.22
CA ASP A 417 3.95 -19.41 14.39
C ASP A 417 2.64 -18.83 13.82
N LYS A 418 2.00 -19.57 12.92
CA LYS A 418 0.71 -19.22 12.32
C LYS A 418 -0.46 -19.84 13.08
N GLY A 419 -0.20 -20.89 13.88
CA GLY A 419 -1.21 -21.75 14.50
C GLY A 419 -1.44 -23.02 13.66
N ASP A 420 -2.29 -23.90 14.15
CA ASP A 420 -2.75 -25.12 13.47
C ASP A 420 -1.64 -26.03 12.91
N GLY A 421 -0.43 -25.95 13.48
CA GLY A 421 0.73 -26.74 13.05
C GLY A 421 1.46 -26.15 11.84
N GLU A 422 1.17 -24.92 11.47
CA GLU A 422 1.81 -24.20 10.37
C GLU A 422 2.77 -23.10 10.87
N THR A 423 3.75 -22.79 10.05
CA THR A 423 4.69 -21.69 10.25
C THR A 423 4.62 -20.73 9.05
N LYS A 424 4.43 -19.45 9.35
CA LYS A 424 4.63 -18.36 8.38
C LYS A 424 6.11 -18.12 8.20
N VAL A 425 6.54 -18.09 6.95
CA VAL A 425 7.90 -17.72 6.57
C VAL A 425 7.87 -16.41 5.77
N SER A 426 8.83 -15.55 6.04
CA SER A 426 9.04 -14.33 5.25
C SER A 426 10.51 -14.14 4.94
N ALA A 427 10.86 -14.03 3.67
CA ALA A 427 12.22 -13.76 3.22
C ALA A 427 12.35 -12.32 2.71
N ARG A 428 13.48 -11.69 3.03
CA ARG A 428 13.82 -10.33 2.56
C ARG A 428 15.25 -10.30 2.07
N GLY A 429 15.43 -9.68 0.90
CA GLY A 429 16.74 -9.41 0.30
C GLY A 429 16.99 -7.91 0.18
N SER A 430 18.17 -7.57 -0.33
CA SER A 430 18.50 -6.20 -0.72
C SER A 430 18.51 -6.09 -2.24
N GLY A 431 18.25 -4.89 -2.78
CA GLY A 431 18.35 -4.65 -4.22
C GLY A 431 19.78 -4.91 -4.79
N PHE A 432 20.79 -4.95 -3.91
CA PHE A 432 22.12 -5.41 -4.30
C PHE A 432 22.10 -6.90 -4.66
N LEU A 433 21.48 -7.74 -3.82
CA LEU A 433 21.41 -9.19 -4.05
C LEU A 433 20.58 -9.55 -5.29
N VAL A 434 19.51 -8.80 -5.57
CA VAL A 434 18.72 -8.97 -6.80
C VAL A 434 19.57 -8.71 -8.03
N ARG A 435 20.41 -7.66 -8.02
CA ARG A 435 21.36 -7.41 -9.11
C ARG A 435 22.44 -8.49 -9.26
N GLU A 436 22.74 -9.22 -8.19
CA GLU A 436 23.64 -10.40 -8.22
C GLU A 436 22.93 -11.70 -8.63
N GLY A 437 21.61 -11.64 -8.94
CA GLY A 437 20.84 -12.76 -9.46
C GLY A 437 19.85 -13.39 -8.47
N LEU A 438 19.66 -12.81 -7.26
CA LEU A 438 18.71 -13.33 -6.29
C LEU A 438 17.25 -13.15 -6.79
N ASP A 439 16.50 -14.22 -6.78
CA ASP A 439 15.04 -14.26 -6.94
C ASP A 439 14.41 -15.04 -5.78
N LEU A 440 13.99 -14.29 -4.74
CA LEU A 440 13.34 -14.89 -3.57
C LEU A 440 11.99 -15.51 -3.90
N SER A 441 11.28 -15.05 -4.93
CA SER A 441 10.01 -15.67 -5.34
C SER A 441 10.21 -17.11 -5.77
N ALA A 442 11.20 -17.36 -6.64
CA ALA A 442 11.55 -18.70 -7.08
C ALA A 442 12.04 -19.57 -5.92
N VAL A 443 12.96 -19.05 -5.09
CA VAL A 443 13.49 -19.76 -3.91
C VAL A 443 12.38 -20.20 -2.96
N MET A 444 11.50 -19.27 -2.58
CA MET A 444 10.43 -19.56 -1.60
C MET A 444 9.41 -20.55 -2.15
N ARG A 445 9.09 -20.46 -3.44
CA ARG A 445 8.17 -21.39 -4.12
C ARG A 445 8.75 -22.80 -4.18
N GLU A 446 10.01 -22.96 -4.51
CA GLU A 446 10.65 -24.27 -4.65
C GLU A 446 10.91 -24.91 -3.28
N ALA A 447 11.51 -24.17 -2.35
CA ALA A 447 11.78 -24.65 -1.00
C ALA A 447 10.51 -25.04 -0.24
N SER A 448 9.43 -24.25 -0.35
CA SER A 448 8.17 -24.58 0.34
C SER A 448 7.53 -25.85 -0.19
N ARG A 449 7.52 -26.05 -1.53
CA ARG A 449 6.99 -27.26 -2.15
C ARG A 449 7.76 -28.51 -1.76
N ALA A 450 9.08 -28.39 -1.58
CA ALA A 450 9.93 -29.51 -1.17
C ALA A 450 9.53 -30.06 0.22
N VAL A 451 8.95 -29.24 1.08
CA VAL A 451 8.54 -29.61 2.44
C VAL A 451 7.00 -29.69 2.60
N GLY A 452 6.26 -29.69 1.49
CA GLY A 452 4.80 -29.83 1.53
C GLY A 452 4.05 -28.55 1.89
N GLY A 453 4.69 -27.38 1.74
CA GLY A 453 4.10 -26.06 1.90
C GLY A 453 3.83 -25.39 0.55
N ASP A 454 3.49 -24.09 0.61
CA ASP A 454 3.33 -23.22 -0.54
C ASP A 454 3.99 -21.87 -0.30
N GLY A 455 4.49 -21.22 -1.39
CA GLY A 455 5.18 -19.95 -1.27
C GLY A 455 5.41 -19.25 -2.60
N GLY A 456 5.79 -17.96 -2.51
CA GLY A 456 6.06 -17.11 -3.65
C GLY A 456 6.21 -15.65 -3.23
N GLY A 457 6.13 -14.73 -4.18
CA GLY A 457 6.27 -13.29 -3.95
C GLY A 457 7.07 -12.60 -5.04
N HIS A 458 7.91 -11.64 -4.65
CA HIS A 458 8.80 -10.90 -5.52
C HIS A 458 10.25 -11.31 -5.32
N ASP A 459 11.13 -10.88 -6.22
CA ASP A 459 12.57 -11.15 -6.21
C ASP A 459 13.27 -10.69 -4.91
N VAL A 460 12.84 -9.54 -4.34
CA VAL A 460 13.42 -8.94 -3.12
C VAL A 460 12.65 -9.30 -1.85
N ALA A 461 11.39 -9.74 -1.95
CA ALA A 461 10.50 -9.98 -0.82
C ALA A 461 9.50 -11.10 -1.14
N ALA A 462 9.62 -12.22 -0.47
CA ALA A 462 8.76 -13.37 -0.69
C ALA A 462 8.36 -14.01 0.64
N GLY A 463 7.36 -14.89 0.60
CA GLY A 463 6.84 -15.57 1.77
C GLY A 463 6.46 -17.01 1.47
N ALA A 464 6.26 -17.79 2.53
CA ALA A 464 5.73 -19.13 2.44
C ALA A 464 4.91 -19.49 3.69
N THR A 465 4.11 -20.54 3.57
CA THR A 465 3.52 -21.27 4.70
C THR A 465 4.00 -22.72 4.61
N ILE A 466 4.57 -23.23 5.69
CA ILE A 466 5.13 -24.58 5.76
C ILE A 466 4.64 -25.31 7.01
N PRO A 467 4.67 -26.65 7.05
CA PRO A 467 4.46 -27.42 8.29
C PRO A 467 5.48 -27.01 9.37
N ALA A 468 5.05 -26.91 10.63
CA ALA A 468 5.88 -26.38 11.71
C ALA A 468 7.10 -27.25 12.05
N ASP A 469 7.06 -28.54 11.75
CA ASP A 469 8.14 -29.50 11.95
C ASP A 469 9.18 -29.53 10.81
N GLU A 470 8.94 -28.82 9.72
CA GLU A 470 9.79 -28.82 8.52
C GLU A 470 10.75 -27.62 8.43
N ARG A 471 10.87 -26.80 9.47
CA ARG A 471 11.71 -25.55 9.45
C ARG A 471 13.17 -25.83 9.12
N GLU A 472 13.79 -26.89 9.68
CA GLU A 472 15.19 -27.22 9.43
C GLU A 472 15.42 -27.68 7.97
N ALA A 473 14.52 -28.51 7.44
CA ALA A 473 14.59 -28.94 6.06
C ALA A 473 14.38 -27.76 5.09
N PHE A 474 13.43 -26.87 5.41
CA PHE A 474 13.14 -25.69 4.63
C PHE A 474 14.34 -24.73 4.55
N ILE A 475 14.98 -24.39 5.70
CA ILE A 475 16.09 -23.44 5.71
C ILE A 475 17.31 -24.02 4.96
N ALA A 476 17.54 -25.32 5.02
CA ALA A 476 18.59 -25.99 4.26
C ALA A 476 18.33 -25.90 2.74
N ALA A 477 17.09 -26.10 2.30
CA ALA A 477 16.72 -25.95 0.90
C ALA A 477 16.85 -24.50 0.42
N VAL A 478 16.46 -23.53 1.25
CA VAL A 478 16.61 -22.09 0.92
C VAL A 478 18.09 -21.71 0.80
N ASP A 479 18.96 -22.19 1.70
CA ASP A 479 20.40 -21.91 1.65
C ASP A 479 21.04 -22.44 0.37
N GLU A 480 20.70 -23.68 -0.03
CA GLU A 480 21.17 -24.31 -1.27
C GLU A 480 20.72 -23.51 -2.51
N LEU A 481 19.42 -23.22 -2.63
CA LEU A 481 18.84 -22.50 -3.77
C LEU A 481 19.40 -21.08 -3.92
N VAL A 482 19.59 -20.36 -2.80
CA VAL A 482 20.22 -19.04 -2.82
C VAL A 482 21.69 -19.14 -3.26
N GLY A 483 22.40 -20.17 -2.79
CA GLY A 483 23.77 -20.45 -3.22
C GLY A 483 23.89 -20.67 -4.72
N GLU A 484 22.98 -21.47 -5.31
CA GLU A 484 22.92 -21.72 -6.75
C GLU A 484 22.68 -20.44 -7.56
N GLN A 485 21.76 -19.58 -7.10
CA GLN A 485 21.43 -18.33 -7.80
C GLN A 485 22.59 -17.31 -7.76
N ILE A 486 23.22 -17.11 -6.58
CA ILE A 486 24.23 -16.05 -6.41
C ILE A 486 25.62 -16.49 -6.85
N SER A 487 25.96 -17.79 -6.72
CA SER A 487 27.28 -18.31 -7.10
C SER A 487 27.40 -18.62 -8.61
N GLY A 488 26.30 -18.69 -9.33
CA GLY A 488 26.29 -18.94 -10.78
C GLY A 488 26.80 -20.34 -11.16
N GLU A 489 26.74 -21.31 -10.23
CA GLU A 489 27.07 -22.73 -10.47
C GLU A 489 25.83 -23.60 -10.64
#